data_0c1fad6cbb73d769cb6fb8f2d0a93bfc
#
_entry.id   0c1fad6cbb73d769cb6fb8f2d0a93bfc
#
_cell.length_a   1.000
_cell.length_b   1.000
_cell.length_c   1.000
_cell.angle_alpha   90.00
_cell.angle_beta   90.00
_cell.angle_gamma   90.00
#
_symmetry.space_group_name_H-M   'P 1'
#
loop_
_entity.id
_entity.type
_entity.pdbx_description
1 polymer ?
#
loop_
_entity_poly.entity_id
_entity_poly.type
_entity_poly.pdbx_seq_one_letter_code
_entity_poly.pdbx_strand_id
1 'polypeptide(L)'
;MYYIEFLRAVRALRVIGIILGIFLILGIGMRIVTLRTGSPDTWVNNFKAAPGAVVHQTRLADGSTKTVVDNASRHTHVVVLDLGSRGKKISIVEPTGRSAKGDYSVMFGNTSRTDDGKTRRISVDTTNSINFDVSVFLAIAAFLALITATLLSCTLGKENDGHLELTWTKPASREVYALTAMGVDIAAIVASEVATVLVFMFLLALFPGPGTLTWLPTTTAVLLAALLAPMAWYALLTMASASLKRGIGAVIGTAWPVAVSVPGLAMAYFGESPIAQGAHQFFRTINFFNPIGYLQLHGAGHNDVPALTVQNASTAIPILAMLTILYLALAVAQWRRVEA
;
A
#
# COMPACT_ATOMS: atom_id res chain seq x y z
N MET A 1 -21.84 -9.40 25.62
CA MET A 1 -21.74 -8.12 24.90
C MET A 1 -20.49 -8.09 24.04
N TYR A 2 -19.27 -8.12 24.60
CA TYR A 2 -18.01 -8.13 23.84
C TYR A 2 -17.93 -9.19 22.74
N TYR A 3 -18.48 -10.37 22.98
CA TYR A 3 -18.43 -11.47 22.02
C TYR A 3 -19.21 -11.19 20.73
N ILE A 4 -20.36 -10.54 20.82
CA ILE A 4 -21.20 -10.18 19.65
C ILE A 4 -20.50 -9.12 18.82
N GLU A 5 -19.95 -8.09 19.48
CA GLU A 5 -19.20 -7.02 18.82
C GLU A 5 -17.94 -7.57 18.17
N PHE A 6 -17.23 -8.45 18.85
CA PHE A 6 -16.08 -9.16 18.29
C PHE A 6 -16.45 -9.96 17.03
N LEU A 7 -17.54 -10.73 17.06
CA LEU A 7 -17.99 -11.48 15.88
C LEU A 7 -18.35 -10.57 14.70
N ARG A 8 -18.88 -9.38 14.98
CA ARG A 8 -19.15 -8.37 13.97
C ARG A 8 -17.85 -7.85 13.36
N ALA A 9 -16.90 -7.47 14.18
CA ALA A 9 -15.57 -7.03 13.73
C ALA A 9 -14.87 -8.12 12.91
N VAL A 10 -14.95 -9.37 13.32
CA VAL A 10 -14.42 -10.52 12.56
C VAL A 10 -15.08 -10.65 11.19
N ARG A 11 -16.38 -10.35 11.05
CA ARG A 11 -17.04 -10.37 9.73
C ARG A 11 -16.48 -9.28 8.79
N ALA A 12 -16.23 -8.08 9.30
CA ALA A 12 -15.58 -7.02 8.51
C ALA A 12 -14.14 -7.40 8.15
N LEU A 13 -13.37 -7.94 9.11
CA LEU A 13 -12.01 -8.41 8.88
C LEU A 13 -11.93 -9.59 7.90
N ARG A 14 -13.00 -10.40 7.75
CA ARG A 14 -13.04 -11.45 6.70
C ARG A 14 -12.92 -10.86 5.29
N VAL A 15 -13.54 -9.73 5.03
CA VAL A 15 -13.42 -9.05 3.72
C VAL A 15 -11.96 -8.70 3.46
N ILE A 16 -11.31 -8.09 4.45
CA ILE A 16 -9.88 -7.75 4.36
C ILE A 16 -9.02 -9.02 4.23
N GLY A 17 -9.33 -10.05 5.02
CA GLY A 17 -8.65 -11.35 4.92
C GLY A 17 -8.76 -12.00 3.55
N ILE A 18 -9.91 -11.88 2.88
CA ILE A 18 -10.08 -12.36 1.50
C ILE A 18 -9.22 -11.57 0.54
N ILE A 19 -9.21 -10.23 0.66
CA ILE A 19 -8.37 -9.36 -0.18
C ILE A 19 -6.89 -9.70 0.00
N LEU A 20 -6.42 -9.80 1.25
CA LEU A 20 -5.05 -10.17 1.57
C LEU A 20 -4.70 -11.59 1.10
N GLY A 21 -5.67 -12.52 1.22
CA GLY A 21 -5.53 -13.88 0.70
C GLY A 21 -5.34 -13.92 -0.81
N ILE A 22 -6.07 -13.10 -1.56
CA ILE A 22 -5.89 -12.95 -3.00
C ILE A 22 -4.48 -12.43 -3.31
N PHE A 23 -4.01 -11.39 -2.62
CA PHE A 23 -2.65 -10.88 -2.80
C PHE A 23 -1.59 -11.94 -2.48
N LEU A 24 -1.77 -12.74 -1.43
CA LEU A 24 -0.89 -13.85 -1.09
C LEU A 24 -0.84 -14.91 -2.20
N ILE A 25 -2.01 -15.34 -2.69
CA ILE A 25 -2.10 -16.34 -3.75
C ILE A 25 -1.43 -15.83 -5.03
N LEU A 26 -1.71 -14.57 -5.43
CA LEU A 26 -1.10 -13.96 -6.59
C LEU A 26 0.42 -13.83 -6.43
N GLY A 27 0.90 -13.37 -5.27
CA GLY A 27 2.33 -13.24 -4.99
C GLY A 27 3.06 -14.59 -5.00
N ILE A 28 2.49 -15.61 -4.36
CA ILE A 28 3.05 -16.97 -4.38
C ILE A 28 3.02 -17.55 -5.80
N GLY A 29 1.89 -17.38 -6.53
CA GLY A 29 1.77 -17.81 -7.92
C GLY A 29 2.84 -17.16 -8.81
N MET A 30 3.03 -15.86 -8.66
CA MET A 30 4.05 -15.09 -9.37
C MET A 30 5.47 -15.59 -9.02
N ARG A 31 5.72 -15.94 -7.77
CA ARG A 31 6.98 -16.55 -7.33
C ARG A 31 7.23 -17.91 -7.98
N ILE A 32 6.20 -18.76 -8.05
CA ILE A 32 6.30 -20.06 -8.72
C ILE A 32 6.60 -19.90 -10.22
N VAL A 33 5.95 -18.94 -10.87
CA VAL A 33 6.22 -18.61 -12.27
C VAL A 33 7.65 -18.13 -12.44
N THR A 34 8.14 -17.20 -11.62
CA THR A 34 9.53 -16.72 -11.70
C THR A 34 10.56 -17.82 -11.46
N LEU A 35 10.26 -18.78 -10.58
CA LEU A 35 11.11 -19.95 -10.38
C LEU A 35 11.14 -20.88 -11.60
N ARG A 36 10.03 -20.99 -12.36
CA ARG A 36 9.94 -21.83 -13.57
C ARG A 36 10.49 -21.15 -14.81
N THR A 37 10.25 -19.85 -14.99
CA THR A 37 10.73 -19.08 -16.16
C THR A 37 12.22 -18.76 -16.10
N GLY A 38 12.83 -18.97 -14.95
CA GLY A 38 14.25 -18.80 -14.73
C GLY A 38 14.61 -17.45 -14.15
N SER A 39 15.41 -17.50 -13.09
CA SER A 39 16.11 -16.32 -12.57
C SER A 39 17.28 -15.95 -13.52
N PRO A 40 17.84 -14.74 -13.43
CA PRO A 40 19.05 -14.38 -14.15
C PRO A 40 20.17 -15.41 -14.01
N ASP A 41 20.27 -16.05 -12.84
CA ASP A 41 21.23 -17.14 -12.60
C ASP A 41 20.94 -18.38 -13.43
N THR A 42 19.68 -18.73 -13.60
CA THR A 42 19.27 -19.86 -14.44
C THR A 42 19.63 -19.61 -15.89
N TRP A 43 19.44 -18.39 -16.39
CA TRP A 43 19.83 -18.03 -17.76
C TRP A 43 21.34 -18.14 -17.95
N VAL A 44 22.12 -17.58 -17.03
CA VAL A 44 23.58 -17.65 -17.06
C VAL A 44 24.06 -19.11 -17.01
N ASN A 45 23.46 -19.93 -16.15
CA ASN A 45 23.79 -21.35 -16.06
C ASN A 45 23.44 -22.11 -17.34
N ASN A 46 22.31 -21.79 -17.99
CA ASN A 46 21.92 -22.35 -19.26
C ASN A 46 22.89 -21.98 -20.40
N PHE A 47 23.42 -20.74 -20.37
CA PHE A 47 24.47 -20.33 -21.31
C PHE A 47 25.79 -21.05 -21.03
N LYS A 48 26.18 -21.23 -19.76
CA LYS A 48 27.38 -21.97 -19.37
C LYS A 48 27.30 -23.46 -19.75
N ALA A 49 26.13 -24.07 -19.62
CA ALA A 49 25.90 -25.48 -19.93
C ALA A 49 25.71 -25.74 -21.43
N ALA A 50 25.63 -24.70 -22.26
CA ALA A 50 25.43 -24.87 -23.69
C ALA A 50 26.65 -25.54 -24.37
N PRO A 51 26.45 -26.52 -25.29
CA PRO A 51 27.56 -27.16 -26.00
C PRO A 51 28.42 -26.11 -26.73
N GLY A 52 29.74 -26.21 -26.55
CA GLY A 52 30.71 -25.27 -27.14
C GLY A 52 30.83 -23.94 -26.43
N ALA A 53 30.26 -23.78 -25.26
CA ALA A 53 30.45 -22.58 -24.45
C ALA A 53 31.82 -22.55 -23.79
N VAL A 54 32.53 -21.45 -23.93
CA VAL A 54 33.79 -21.15 -23.21
C VAL A 54 33.50 -20.16 -22.12
N VAL A 55 33.88 -20.47 -20.89
CA VAL A 55 33.57 -19.65 -19.71
C VAL A 55 34.88 -19.09 -19.15
N HIS A 56 34.99 -17.77 -19.12
CA HIS A 56 36.06 -17.03 -18.46
C HIS A 56 35.52 -16.31 -17.24
N GLN A 57 36.13 -16.55 -16.08
CA GLN A 57 35.76 -15.90 -14.84
C GLN A 57 36.94 -15.14 -14.27
N THR A 58 36.73 -13.86 -14.01
CA THR A 58 37.79 -12.97 -13.47
C THR A 58 37.22 -12.27 -12.24
N ARG A 59 37.97 -12.31 -11.15
CA ARG A 59 37.66 -11.51 -9.95
C ARG A 59 38.29 -10.13 -10.09
N LEU A 60 37.49 -9.09 -9.91
CA LEU A 60 37.91 -7.70 -10.01
C LEU A 60 38.44 -7.19 -8.65
N ALA A 61 39.20 -6.10 -8.68
CA ALA A 61 39.82 -5.51 -7.49
C ALA A 61 38.79 -5.03 -6.43
N ASP A 62 37.57 -4.73 -6.84
CA ASP A 62 36.45 -4.32 -5.96
C ASP A 62 35.72 -5.51 -5.33
N GLY A 63 36.20 -6.72 -5.51
CA GLY A 63 35.63 -7.97 -5.01
C GLY A 63 34.47 -8.50 -5.87
N SER A 64 34.07 -7.81 -6.93
CA SER A 64 33.05 -8.28 -7.88
C SER A 64 33.61 -9.37 -8.79
N THR A 65 32.72 -10.18 -9.37
CA THR A 65 33.11 -11.27 -10.28
C THR A 65 32.56 -11.02 -11.67
N LYS A 66 33.46 -10.91 -12.65
CA LYS A 66 33.07 -10.83 -14.07
C LYS A 66 33.12 -12.23 -14.67
N THR A 67 32.00 -12.71 -15.19
CA THR A 67 31.92 -13.96 -15.93
C THR A 67 31.58 -13.66 -17.38
N VAL A 68 32.39 -14.14 -18.29
CA VAL A 68 32.16 -14.03 -19.75
C VAL A 68 31.91 -15.44 -20.26
N VAL A 69 30.81 -15.62 -20.99
CA VAL A 69 30.44 -16.88 -21.63
C VAL A 69 30.36 -16.64 -23.13
N ASP A 70 31.28 -17.22 -23.86
CA ASP A 70 31.34 -17.14 -25.30
C ASP A 70 30.91 -18.47 -25.93
N ASN A 71 30.00 -18.43 -26.89
CA ASN A 71 29.60 -19.58 -27.65
C ASN A 71 29.70 -19.29 -29.15
N ALA A 72 30.83 -19.68 -29.74
CA ALA A 72 31.11 -19.42 -31.15
C ALA A 72 30.09 -20.08 -32.10
N SER A 73 29.61 -21.27 -31.77
CA SER A 73 28.64 -22.01 -32.60
C SER A 73 27.26 -21.35 -32.60
N ARG A 74 26.94 -20.63 -31.55
CA ARG A 74 25.68 -19.90 -31.40
C ARG A 74 25.82 -18.40 -31.64
N HIS A 75 27.02 -17.90 -31.87
CA HIS A 75 27.34 -16.46 -31.97
C HIS A 75 26.75 -15.67 -30.80
N THR A 76 26.80 -16.25 -29.61
CA THR A 76 26.23 -15.66 -28.39
C THR A 76 27.37 -15.28 -27.46
N HIS A 77 27.33 -14.05 -26.98
CA HIS A 77 28.29 -13.51 -26.01
C HIS A 77 27.51 -13.01 -24.77
N VAL A 78 27.81 -13.57 -23.63
CA VAL A 78 27.14 -13.20 -22.36
C VAL A 78 28.17 -12.70 -21.37
N VAL A 79 27.99 -11.50 -20.90
CA VAL A 79 28.83 -10.91 -19.84
C VAL A 79 27.97 -10.73 -18.59
N VAL A 80 28.41 -11.32 -17.50
CA VAL A 80 27.79 -11.19 -16.18
C VAL A 80 28.76 -10.51 -15.26
N LEU A 81 28.37 -9.39 -14.69
CA LEU A 81 29.07 -8.72 -13.61
C LEU A 81 28.27 -8.96 -12.32
N ASP A 82 28.80 -9.81 -11.46
CA ASP A 82 28.20 -10.12 -10.16
C ASP A 82 28.82 -9.23 -9.09
N LEU A 83 28.01 -8.33 -8.55
CA LEU A 83 28.39 -7.37 -7.52
C LEU A 83 28.03 -7.85 -6.10
N GLY A 84 27.78 -9.15 -5.95
CA GLY A 84 27.38 -9.78 -4.69
C GLY A 84 26.03 -9.27 -4.19
N SER A 85 25.99 -8.74 -2.98
CA SER A 85 24.75 -8.19 -2.38
C SER A 85 24.16 -6.98 -3.14
N ARG A 86 24.96 -6.34 -3.99
CA ARG A 86 24.52 -5.18 -4.80
C ARG A 86 23.79 -5.58 -6.09
N GLY A 87 23.66 -6.88 -6.39
CA GLY A 87 22.97 -7.37 -7.58
C GLY A 87 23.90 -7.71 -8.74
N LYS A 88 23.33 -7.88 -9.94
CA LYS A 88 24.04 -8.35 -11.14
C LYS A 88 23.71 -7.48 -12.33
N LYS A 89 24.72 -7.26 -13.18
CA LYS A 89 24.56 -6.71 -14.53
C LYS A 89 24.83 -7.80 -15.54
N ILE A 90 23.87 -8.09 -16.39
CA ILE A 90 23.97 -9.14 -17.41
C ILE A 90 23.79 -8.48 -18.77
N SER A 91 24.74 -8.68 -19.65
CA SER A 91 24.65 -8.24 -21.04
C SER A 91 24.71 -9.49 -21.94
N ILE A 92 23.67 -9.69 -22.73
CA ILE A 92 23.52 -10.80 -23.66
C ILE A 92 23.54 -10.19 -25.07
N VAL A 93 24.45 -10.68 -25.90
CA VAL A 93 24.52 -10.33 -27.34
C VAL A 93 24.26 -11.59 -28.13
N GLU A 94 23.25 -11.57 -28.98
CA GLU A 94 22.82 -12.71 -29.80
C GLU A 94 22.46 -12.22 -31.23
N PRO A 95 22.56 -13.10 -32.27
CA PRO A 95 22.17 -12.75 -33.63
C PRO A 95 20.66 -12.48 -33.72
N THR A 96 20.29 -11.45 -34.51
CA THR A 96 18.89 -11.16 -34.83
C THR A 96 18.31 -12.28 -35.70
N GLY A 97 17.10 -12.76 -35.36
CA GLY A 97 16.43 -13.83 -36.18
C GLY A 97 16.38 -15.20 -35.53
N ARG A 98 17.12 -15.46 -34.47
CA ARG A 98 16.83 -16.59 -33.58
C ARG A 98 15.72 -16.21 -32.65
N SER A 99 14.58 -16.89 -32.73
CA SER A 99 13.55 -16.81 -31.70
C SER A 99 14.18 -17.22 -30.39
N ALA A 100 14.59 -16.21 -29.60
CA ALA A 100 15.01 -16.46 -28.25
C ALA A 100 13.80 -17.02 -27.52
N LYS A 101 13.80 -18.30 -27.19
CA LYS A 101 12.79 -18.99 -26.36
C LYS A 101 12.79 -18.46 -24.90
N GLY A 102 13.40 -17.34 -24.62
CA GLY A 102 13.49 -16.75 -23.30
C GLY A 102 13.06 -15.30 -23.35
N ASP A 103 12.02 -15.01 -22.63
CA ASP A 103 11.70 -13.63 -22.25
C ASP A 103 12.67 -13.28 -21.12
N TYR A 104 13.77 -12.58 -21.46
CA TYR A 104 14.76 -12.12 -20.49
C TYR A 104 14.24 -10.89 -19.75
N SER A 105 13.07 -11.03 -19.15
CA SER A 105 12.50 -10.01 -18.30
C SER A 105 12.76 -10.33 -16.85
N VAL A 106 13.13 -9.35 -16.07
CA VAL A 106 13.25 -9.44 -14.62
C VAL A 106 12.14 -8.65 -13.97
N MET A 107 11.56 -9.21 -12.92
CA MET A 107 10.50 -8.56 -12.16
C MET A 107 11.02 -7.33 -11.39
N PHE A 108 12.28 -7.39 -10.95
CA PHE A 108 12.96 -6.31 -10.26
C PHE A 108 14.27 -6.01 -10.97
N GLY A 109 14.34 -4.87 -11.63
CA GLY A 109 15.50 -4.42 -12.38
C GLY A 109 15.12 -3.78 -13.71
N ASN A 110 16.10 -3.17 -14.35
CA ASN A 110 15.92 -2.56 -15.66
C ASN A 110 16.36 -3.53 -16.75
N THR A 111 15.49 -3.75 -17.74
CA THR A 111 15.81 -4.50 -18.95
C THR A 111 15.77 -3.54 -20.12
N SER A 112 16.92 -3.36 -20.78
CA SER A 112 17.00 -2.63 -22.03
C SER A 112 17.28 -3.58 -23.19
N ARG A 113 16.66 -3.35 -24.34
CA ARG A 113 16.84 -4.13 -25.55
C ARG A 113 17.19 -3.18 -26.70
N THR A 114 18.30 -3.43 -27.33
CA THR A 114 18.75 -2.73 -28.52
C THR A 114 18.94 -3.74 -29.64
N ASP A 115 18.38 -3.46 -30.81
CA ASP A 115 18.49 -4.30 -31.98
C ASP A 115 19.07 -3.44 -33.13
N ASP A 116 20.20 -3.84 -33.68
CA ASP A 116 20.89 -3.15 -34.78
C ASP A 116 20.75 -3.88 -36.13
N GLY A 117 19.76 -4.76 -36.23
CA GLY A 117 19.42 -5.51 -37.44
C GLY A 117 20.27 -6.77 -37.67
N LYS A 118 21.46 -6.84 -37.09
CA LYS A 118 22.35 -8.02 -37.17
C LYS A 118 22.47 -8.71 -35.83
N THR A 119 22.58 -7.94 -34.79
CA THR A 119 22.71 -8.44 -33.42
C THR A 119 21.68 -7.77 -32.51
N ARG A 120 21.22 -8.55 -31.56
CA ARG A 120 20.37 -8.08 -30.48
C ARG A 120 21.18 -8.01 -29.19
N ARG A 121 21.18 -6.87 -28.56
CA ARG A 121 21.77 -6.69 -27.24
C ARG A 121 20.67 -6.55 -26.20
N ILE A 122 20.70 -7.41 -25.21
CA ILE A 122 19.80 -7.37 -24.06
C ILE A 122 20.64 -7.08 -22.83
N SER A 123 20.38 -5.98 -22.16
CA SER A 123 21.05 -5.64 -20.90
C SER A 123 20.04 -5.71 -19.77
N VAL A 124 20.34 -6.54 -18.79
CA VAL A 124 19.56 -6.73 -17.57
C VAL A 124 20.37 -6.20 -16.41
N ASP A 125 19.89 -5.19 -15.76
CA ASP A 125 20.52 -4.56 -14.60
C ASP A 125 19.63 -4.77 -13.37
N THR A 126 20.08 -5.64 -12.47
CA THR A 126 19.45 -5.89 -11.17
C THR A 126 20.13 -5.16 -10.03
N THR A 127 21.14 -4.31 -10.34
CA THR A 127 21.86 -3.54 -9.32
C THR A 127 21.07 -2.34 -8.81
N ASN A 128 20.12 -1.86 -9.62
CA ASN A 128 19.14 -0.94 -9.12
C ASN A 128 18.17 -1.72 -8.24
N SER A 129 18.62 -1.99 -7.03
CA SER A 129 17.72 -2.40 -5.97
C SER A 129 16.61 -1.34 -5.92
N ILE A 130 15.40 -1.75 -6.22
CA ILE A 130 14.24 -0.93 -5.92
C ILE A 130 14.24 -0.84 -4.41
N ASN A 131 14.77 0.25 -3.89
CA ASN A 131 14.66 0.54 -2.47
C ASN A 131 13.18 0.83 -2.22
N PHE A 132 12.48 -0.14 -1.68
CA PHE A 132 11.11 0.08 -1.24
C PHE A 132 11.14 0.89 0.04
N ASP A 133 10.62 2.10 -0.02
CA ASP A 133 10.29 2.82 1.18
C ASP A 133 9.11 2.11 1.86
N VAL A 134 9.20 1.92 3.16
CA VAL A 134 8.12 1.37 4.00
C VAL A 134 6.82 2.16 3.82
N SER A 135 6.88 3.44 3.48
CA SER A 135 5.71 4.30 3.22
C SER A 135 4.80 3.79 2.08
N VAL A 136 5.32 3.02 1.13
CA VAL A 136 4.50 2.36 0.10
C VAL A 136 3.56 1.32 0.71
N PHE A 137 4.07 0.50 1.64
CA PHE A 137 3.25 -0.50 2.33
C PHE A 137 2.27 0.14 3.30
N LEU A 138 2.67 1.25 3.93
CA LEU A 138 1.78 2.03 4.78
C LEU A 138 0.64 2.67 3.98
N ALA A 139 0.87 3.06 2.72
CA ALA A 139 -0.20 3.54 1.85
C ALA A 139 -1.29 2.47 1.63
N ILE A 140 -0.86 1.24 1.32
CA ILE A 140 -1.78 0.11 1.11
C ILE A 140 -2.49 -0.24 2.42
N ALA A 141 -1.77 -0.27 3.53
CA ALA A 141 -2.32 -0.56 4.85
C ALA A 141 -3.37 0.48 5.26
N ALA A 142 -3.08 1.77 5.11
CA ALA A 142 -4.02 2.85 5.39
C ALA A 142 -5.27 2.76 4.50
N PHE A 143 -5.12 2.43 3.21
CA PHE A 143 -6.25 2.26 2.30
C PHE A 143 -7.16 1.10 2.73
N LEU A 144 -6.61 -0.07 3.07
CA LEU A 144 -7.40 -1.20 3.56
C LEU A 144 -8.03 -0.92 4.93
N ALA A 145 -7.34 -0.16 5.79
CA ALA A 145 -7.88 0.29 7.07
C ALA A 145 -9.03 1.29 6.90
N LEU A 146 -8.98 2.18 5.90
CA LEU A 146 -10.10 3.06 5.55
C LEU A 146 -11.33 2.26 5.08
N ILE A 147 -11.13 1.19 4.30
CA ILE A 147 -12.20 0.26 3.93
C ILE A 147 -12.77 -0.40 5.18
N THR A 148 -11.92 -0.92 6.08
CA THR A 148 -12.34 -1.53 7.34
C THR A 148 -13.13 -0.55 8.19
N ALA A 149 -12.65 0.67 8.34
CA ALA A 149 -13.29 1.76 9.07
C ALA A 149 -14.69 2.06 8.50
N THR A 150 -14.82 2.10 7.18
CA THR A 150 -16.09 2.34 6.50
C THR A 150 -17.08 1.18 6.73
N LEU A 151 -16.62 -0.07 6.68
CA LEU A 151 -17.46 -1.25 6.93
C LEU A 151 -17.97 -1.33 8.38
N LEU A 152 -17.16 -0.84 9.34
CA LEU A 152 -17.47 -0.86 10.77
C LEU A 152 -18.30 0.34 11.22
N SER A 153 -18.20 1.47 10.56
CA SER A 153 -18.71 2.78 11.02
C SER A 153 -20.23 2.88 11.27
N CYS A 154 -21.02 2.01 10.66
CA CYS A 154 -22.48 2.08 10.73
C CYS A 154 -23.10 1.37 11.95
N THR A 155 -22.31 1.06 12.97
CA THR A 155 -22.76 0.24 14.09
C THR A 155 -23.88 0.91 14.87
N LEU A 156 -23.67 2.14 15.33
CA LEU A 156 -24.66 2.87 16.11
C LEU A 156 -25.93 3.14 15.28
N GLY A 157 -25.80 3.42 13.98
CA GLY A 157 -26.95 3.58 13.10
C GLY A 157 -27.80 2.32 12.89
N LYS A 158 -27.17 1.14 12.92
CA LYS A 158 -27.92 -0.14 12.86
C LYS A 158 -28.82 -0.36 14.06
N GLU A 159 -28.36 0.09 15.20
CA GLU A 159 -29.06 -0.04 16.46
C GLU A 159 -30.34 0.85 16.45
N ASN A 160 -30.31 2.00 15.76
CA ASN A 160 -31.48 2.85 15.58
C ASN A 160 -32.57 2.21 14.69
N ASP A 161 -32.23 1.17 13.91
CA ASP A 161 -33.19 0.45 13.05
C ASP A 161 -33.97 -0.66 13.78
N GLY A 162 -33.95 -0.69 15.12
CA GLY A 162 -34.79 -1.58 15.93
C GLY A 162 -34.18 -2.92 16.31
N HIS A 163 -32.88 -3.13 16.04
CA HIS A 163 -32.21 -4.37 16.42
C HIS A 163 -31.81 -4.45 17.91
N LEU A 164 -32.02 -3.35 18.66
CA LEU A 164 -31.63 -3.22 20.07
C LEU A 164 -32.57 -3.85 21.10
N GLU A 165 -33.80 -4.18 20.73
CA GLU A 165 -34.79 -4.69 21.70
C GLU A 165 -34.28 -5.91 22.48
N LEU A 166 -33.43 -6.72 21.88
CA LEU A 166 -32.81 -7.89 22.53
C LEU A 166 -31.61 -7.56 23.42
N THR A 167 -30.96 -6.41 23.25
CA THR A 167 -29.76 -6.03 24.04
C THR A 167 -30.13 -5.28 25.32
N TRP A 168 -31.31 -4.68 25.39
CA TRP A 168 -31.79 -3.91 26.55
C TRP A 168 -32.16 -4.75 27.79
N THR A 169 -32.19 -6.05 27.64
CA THR A 169 -32.40 -6.96 28.78
C THR A 169 -31.17 -7.08 29.70
N LYS A 170 -30.01 -6.43 29.35
CA LYS A 170 -28.80 -6.47 30.16
C LYS A 170 -28.56 -5.12 30.83
N PRO A 171 -28.12 -5.09 32.10
CA PRO A 171 -27.93 -3.87 32.90
C PRO A 171 -26.63 -3.11 32.52
N ALA A 172 -26.32 -2.93 31.25
CA ALA A 172 -25.18 -2.13 30.81
C ALA A 172 -25.67 -0.74 30.40
N SER A 173 -24.96 0.31 30.84
CA SER A 173 -25.28 1.65 30.36
C SER A 173 -25.00 1.76 28.86
N ARG A 174 -25.83 2.53 28.14
CA ARG A 174 -25.69 2.77 26.70
C ARG A 174 -24.32 3.32 26.31
N GLU A 175 -23.75 4.13 27.17
CA GLU A 175 -22.43 4.69 26.97
C GLU A 175 -21.34 3.62 26.98
N VAL A 176 -21.42 2.71 27.94
CA VAL A 176 -20.52 1.56 28.03
C VAL A 176 -20.66 0.69 26.78
N TYR A 177 -21.87 0.52 26.26
CA TYR A 177 -22.10 -0.19 25.01
C TYR A 177 -21.40 0.54 23.84
N ALA A 178 -21.70 1.81 23.63
CA ALA A 178 -21.13 2.58 22.52
C ALA A 178 -19.60 2.61 22.58
N LEU A 179 -19.03 2.88 23.75
CA LEU A 179 -17.57 2.90 23.94
C LEU A 179 -16.94 1.51 23.69
N THR A 180 -17.61 0.45 24.13
CA THR A 180 -17.14 -0.91 23.89
C THR A 180 -17.16 -1.26 22.39
N ALA A 181 -18.23 -0.95 21.71
CA ALA A 181 -18.36 -1.18 20.26
C ALA A 181 -17.30 -0.40 19.49
N MET A 182 -17.14 0.89 19.80
CA MET A 182 -16.11 1.74 19.18
C MET A 182 -14.69 1.23 19.48
N GLY A 183 -14.42 0.76 20.72
CA GLY A 183 -13.12 0.20 21.09
C GLY A 183 -12.79 -1.06 20.31
N VAL A 184 -13.76 -1.96 20.13
CA VAL A 184 -13.59 -3.18 19.32
C VAL A 184 -13.36 -2.82 17.85
N ASP A 185 -14.08 -1.83 17.32
CA ASP A 185 -13.94 -1.39 15.93
C ASP A 185 -12.56 -0.77 15.67
N ILE A 186 -12.09 0.09 16.57
CA ILE A 186 -10.74 0.68 16.49
C ILE A 186 -9.68 -0.43 16.55
N ALA A 187 -9.82 -1.39 17.46
CA ALA A 187 -8.90 -2.52 17.53
C ALA A 187 -8.89 -3.35 16.23
N ALA A 188 -10.04 -3.52 15.57
CA ALA A 188 -10.13 -4.20 14.30
C ALA A 188 -9.48 -3.40 13.15
N ILE A 189 -9.59 -2.06 13.14
CA ILE A 189 -8.91 -1.20 12.18
C ILE A 189 -7.39 -1.36 12.32
N VAL A 190 -6.86 -1.26 13.55
CA VAL A 190 -5.43 -1.48 13.82
C VAL A 190 -4.99 -2.87 13.41
N ALA A 191 -5.79 -3.90 13.72
CA ALA A 191 -5.49 -5.27 13.32
C ALA A 191 -5.43 -5.43 11.80
N SER A 192 -6.29 -4.75 11.04
CA SER A 192 -6.27 -4.78 9.57
C SER A 192 -5.01 -4.14 9.00
N GLU A 193 -4.53 -3.05 9.59
CA GLU A 193 -3.27 -2.41 9.19
C GLU A 193 -2.06 -3.31 9.45
N VAL A 194 -1.96 -3.82 10.67
CA VAL A 194 -0.87 -4.72 11.06
C VAL A 194 -0.85 -5.95 10.17
N ALA A 195 -2.02 -6.58 9.94
CA ALA A 195 -2.12 -7.75 9.06
C ALA A 195 -1.68 -7.42 7.63
N THR A 196 -2.06 -6.24 7.11
CA THR A 196 -1.67 -5.79 5.76
C THR A 196 -0.16 -5.63 5.66
N VAL A 197 0.45 -4.90 6.59
CA VAL A 197 1.91 -4.71 6.62
C VAL A 197 2.62 -6.05 6.69
N LEU A 198 2.20 -6.96 7.57
CA LEU A 198 2.81 -8.28 7.72
C LEU A 198 2.71 -9.12 6.43
N VAL A 199 1.56 -9.10 5.76
CA VAL A 199 1.37 -9.83 4.49
C VAL A 199 2.28 -9.26 3.41
N PHE A 200 2.37 -7.94 3.26
CA PHE A 200 3.24 -7.35 2.24
C PHE A 200 4.73 -7.53 2.57
N MET A 201 5.12 -7.46 3.84
CA MET A 201 6.49 -7.80 4.25
C MET A 201 6.83 -9.26 3.93
N PHE A 202 5.89 -10.18 4.18
CA PHE A 202 6.06 -11.59 3.81
C PHE A 202 6.18 -11.76 2.29
N LEU A 203 5.32 -11.11 1.51
CA LEU A 203 5.40 -11.15 0.06
C LEU A 203 6.74 -10.63 -0.46
N LEU A 204 7.24 -9.53 0.11
CA LEU A 204 8.55 -9.00 -0.25
C LEU A 204 9.68 -10.02 0.06
N ALA A 205 9.60 -10.69 1.22
CA ALA A 205 10.58 -11.70 1.60
C ALA A 205 10.58 -12.95 0.68
N LEU A 206 9.47 -13.23 -0.01
CA LEU A 206 9.41 -14.32 -1.00
C LEU A 206 10.26 -14.06 -2.25
N PHE A 207 10.56 -12.80 -2.57
CA PHE A 207 11.34 -12.45 -3.74
C PHE A 207 12.79 -12.16 -3.34
N PRO A 208 13.72 -13.11 -3.50
CA PRO A 208 15.14 -12.84 -3.30
C PRO A 208 15.62 -11.93 -4.42
N GLY A 209 15.93 -10.77 -4.09
CA GLY A 209 16.41 -9.75 -4.99
C GLY A 209 16.52 -8.44 -4.25
N PRO A 210 17.18 -7.51 -4.83
CA PRO A 210 17.64 -6.33 -4.15
C PRO A 210 16.48 -5.41 -3.79
N GLY A 211 15.96 -5.56 -2.63
CA GLY A 211 15.08 -4.61 -2.01
C GLY A 211 15.52 -4.45 -0.58
N THR A 212 16.30 -3.45 -0.29
CA THR A 212 16.45 -3.02 1.10
C THR A 212 15.24 -2.18 1.43
N LEU A 213 14.49 -2.60 2.45
CA LEU A 213 13.50 -1.73 3.06
C LEU A 213 14.23 -0.56 3.69
N THR A 214 13.93 0.63 3.19
CA THR A 214 14.49 1.85 3.76
C THR A 214 13.50 2.46 4.73
N TRP A 215 13.97 2.72 5.94
CA TRP A 215 13.26 3.48 6.95
C TRP A 215 13.79 4.90 6.94
N LEU A 216 13.04 5.82 6.33
CA LEU A 216 13.39 7.23 6.32
C LEU A 216 13.01 7.90 7.65
N PRO A 217 13.64 9.01 8.04
CA PRO A 217 13.26 9.75 9.25
C PRO A 217 11.79 10.17 9.28
N THR A 218 11.20 10.41 8.10
CA THR A 218 9.78 10.75 7.93
C THR A 218 8.83 9.55 8.09
N THR A 219 9.32 8.31 8.01
CA THR A 219 8.50 7.10 8.03
C THR A 219 7.72 6.95 9.34
N THR A 220 8.28 7.38 10.48
CA THR A 220 7.57 7.35 11.76
C THR A 220 6.35 8.26 11.75
N ALA A 221 6.46 9.46 11.17
CA ALA A 221 5.34 10.38 11.04
C ALA A 221 4.28 9.84 10.08
N VAL A 222 4.71 9.23 8.98
CA VAL A 222 3.83 8.55 8.02
C VAL A 222 3.09 7.39 8.68
N LEU A 223 3.79 6.57 9.48
CA LEU A 223 3.19 5.47 10.25
C LEU A 223 2.08 5.98 11.18
N LEU A 224 2.36 7.04 11.95
CA LEU A 224 1.36 7.62 12.87
C LEU A 224 0.15 8.19 12.12
N ALA A 225 0.37 8.86 11.00
CA ALA A 225 -0.72 9.39 10.19
C ALA A 225 -1.53 8.25 9.51
N ALA A 226 -0.85 7.21 9.01
CA ALA A 226 -1.50 6.03 8.44
C ALA A 226 -2.42 5.35 9.44
N LEU A 227 -2.01 5.31 10.73
CA LEU A 227 -2.80 4.75 11.83
C LEU A 227 -3.96 5.66 12.24
N LEU A 228 -3.71 6.97 12.40
CA LEU A 228 -4.70 7.91 12.95
C LEU A 228 -5.77 8.29 11.91
N ALA A 229 -5.43 8.41 10.64
CA ALA A 229 -6.39 8.84 9.64
C ALA A 229 -7.56 7.87 9.44
N PRO A 230 -7.39 6.54 9.36
CA PRO A 230 -8.50 5.59 9.36
C PRO A 230 -9.34 5.61 10.64
N MET A 231 -8.71 5.85 11.80
CA MET A 231 -9.43 5.99 13.06
C MET A 231 -10.28 7.27 13.08
N ALA A 232 -9.73 8.40 12.64
CA ALA A 232 -10.46 9.65 12.51
C ALA A 232 -11.59 9.55 11.47
N TRP A 233 -11.35 8.83 10.38
CA TRP A 233 -12.36 8.51 9.37
C TRP A 233 -13.49 7.68 9.95
N TYR A 234 -13.16 6.60 10.67
CA TYR A 234 -14.14 5.80 11.41
C TYR A 234 -14.97 6.67 12.36
N ALA A 235 -14.32 7.51 13.15
CA ALA A 235 -14.96 8.38 14.11
C ALA A 235 -15.91 9.38 13.43
N LEU A 236 -15.52 9.98 12.31
CA LEU A 236 -16.34 10.87 11.49
C LEU A 236 -17.60 10.16 10.99
N LEU A 237 -17.45 8.98 10.38
CA LEU A 237 -18.57 8.21 9.87
C LEU A 237 -19.51 7.73 10.98
N THR A 238 -18.94 7.34 12.12
CA THR A 238 -19.72 6.94 13.30
C THR A 238 -20.50 8.12 13.86
N MET A 239 -19.90 9.31 13.93
CA MET A 239 -20.59 10.55 14.30
C MET A 239 -21.74 10.85 13.34
N ALA A 240 -21.50 10.80 12.02
CA ALA A 240 -22.53 11.07 11.02
C ALA A 240 -23.69 10.05 11.06
N SER A 241 -23.41 8.80 11.46
CA SER A 241 -24.43 7.74 11.50
C SER A 241 -25.12 7.60 12.87
N ALA A 242 -24.59 8.20 13.93
CA ALA A 242 -25.09 8.01 15.30
C ALA A 242 -26.54 8.47 15.49
N SER A 243 -26.96 9.55 14.82
CA SER A 243 -28.33 10.10 14.87
C SER A 243 -29.16 9.82 13.63
N LEU A 244 -28.62 9.19 12.62
CA LEU A 244 -29.25 8.95 11.32
C LEU A 244 -29.43 7.45 11.07
N LYS A 245 -30.41 7.11 10.22
CA LYS A 245 -30.53 5.75 9.72
C LYS A 245 -29.24 5.33 9.01
N ARG A 246 -28.86 4.09 9.18
CA ARG A 246 -27.58 3.48 8.74
C ARG A 246 -27.11 3.93 7.35
N GLY A 247 -27.98 3.85 6.35
CA GLY A 247 -27.59 4.17 4.96
C GLY A 247 -27.30 5.64 4.73
N ILE A 248 -28.10 6.53 5.31
CA ILE A 248 -28.02 7.99 5.14
C ILE A 248 -26.74 8.53 5.81
N GLY A 249 -26.46 8.08 7.05
CA GLY A 249 -25.28 8.53 7.78
C GLY A 249 -23.97 8.17 7.07
N ALA A 250 -23.87 6.95 6.51
CA ALA A 250 -22.71 6.53 5.75
C ALA A 250 -22.52 7.37 4.47
N VAL A 251 -23.61 7.64 3.75
CA VAL A 251 -23.57 8.45 2.52
C VAL A 251 -23.14 9.89 2.83
N ILE A 252 -23.73 10.54 3.83
CA ILE A 252 -23.37 11.91 4.21
C ILE A 252 -21.94 11.96 4.72
N GLY A 253 -21.54 11.02 5.59
CA GLY A 253 -20.19 10.98 6.17
C GLY A 253 -19.09 10.75 5.13
N THR A 254 -19.37 10.04 4.04
CA THR A 254 -18.39 9.80 2.96
C THR A 254 -18.45 10.87 1.86
N ALA A 255 -19.62 11.39 1.56
CA ALA A 255 -19.83 12.27 0.41
C ALA A 255 -19.09 13.60 0.56
N TRP A 256 -19.15 14.24 1.73
CA TRP A 256 -18.55 15.56 1.89
C TRP A 256 -17.01 15.55 1.84
N PRO A 257 -16.27 14.61 2.49
CA PRO A 257 -14.81 14.58 2.37
C PRO A 257 -14.34 14.31 0.94
N VAL A 258 -15.04 13.41 0.23
CA VAL A 258 -14.75 13.12 -1.19
C VAL A 258 -15.08 14.35 -2.05
N ALA A 259 -16.24 14.98 -1.84
CA ALA A 259 -16.63 16.19 -2.58
C ALA A 259 -15.67 17.37 -2.35
N VAL A 260 -15.04 17.46 -1.19
CA VAL A 260 -14.04 18.50 -0.89
C VAL A 260 -12.66 18.16 -1.49
N SER A 261 -12.29 16.88 -1.48
CA SER A 261 -10.99 16.44 -2.01
C SER A 261 -10.89 16.66 -3.53
N VAL A 262 -11.96 16.40 -4.29
CA VAL A 262 -11.97 16.54 -5.75
C VAL A 262 -11.79 17.99 -6.21
N PRO A 263 -12.57 18.99 -5.70
CA PRO A 263 -12.34 20.39 -6.04
C PRO A 263 -10.98 20.92 -5.55
N GLY A 264 -10.50 20.46 -4.40
CA GLY A 264 -9.18 20.82 -3.88
C GLY A 264 -8.06 20.43 -4.85
N LEU A 265 -8.16 19.28 -5.48
CA LEU A 265 -7.25 18.85 -6.55
C LEU A 265 -7.45 19.68 -7.83
N ALA A 266 -8.69 19.95 -8.23
CA ALA A 266 -8.99 20.72 -9.43
C ALA A 266 -8.52 22.20 -9.31
N MET A 267 -8.63 22.78 -8.13
CA MET A 267 -8.23 24.18 -7.88
C MET A 267 -6.72 24.41 -8.01
N ALA A 268 -5.91 23.40 -7.87
CA ALA A 268 -4.47 23.49 -8.18
C ALA A 268 -4.19 23.89 -9.65
N TYR A 269 -5.18 23.73 -10.54
CA TYR A 269 -5.10 24.05 -11.97
C TYR A 269 -5.76 25.39 -12.34
N PHE A 270 -6.53 26.02 -11.44
CA PHE A 270 -7.30 27.24 -11.75
C PHE A 270 -6.57 28.52 -11.33
N GLY A 271 -5.40 28.80 -11.81
CA GLY A 271 -4.77 30.11 -11.80
C GLY A 271 -4.97 31.05 -10.58
N GLU A 272 -4.33 32.20 -10.58
CA GLU A 272 -4.27 33.15 -9.44
C GLU A 272 -5.42 34.18 -9.40
N SER A 273 -6.62 33.85 -9.88
CA SER A 273 -7.75 34.79 -9.81
C SER A 273 -8.20 35.01 -8.35
N PRO A 274 -8.73 36.19 -7.97
CA PRO A 274 -9.24 36.46 -6.60
C PRO A 274 -10.34 35.48 -6.16
N ILE A 275 -11.17 35.03 -7.11
CA ILE A 275 -12.24 34.04 -6.88
C ILE A 275 -11.61 32.68 -6.57
N ALA A 276 -10.57 32.29 -7.31
CA ALA A 276 -9.86 31.04 -7.07
C ALA A 276 -9.15 31.04 -5.71
N GLN A 277 -8.57 32.17 -5.29
CA GLN A 277 -7.95 32.31 -3.98
C GLN A 277 -8.97 32.18 -2.84
N GLY A 278 -10.14 32.83 -2.95
CA GLY A 278 -11.23 32.71 -1.97
C GLY A 278 -11.77 31.29 -1.88
N ALA A 279 -11.97 30.64 -3.00
CA ALA A 279 -12.40 29.25 -3.06
C ALA A 279 -11.32 28.31 -2.47
N HIS A 280 -10.06 28.52 -2.78
CA HIS A 280 -8.95 27.75 -2.22
C HIS A 280 -8.90 27.86 -0.68
N GLN A 281 -9.08 29.06 -0.13
CA GLN A 281 -9.11 29.26 1.31
C GLN A 281 -10.33 28.59 1.97
N PHE A 282 -11.49 28.64 1.34
CA PHE A 282 -12.69 27.94 1.80
C PHE A 282 -12.48 26.42 1.82
N PHE A 283 -11.99 25.84 0.72
CA PHE A 283 -11.71 24.40 0.66
C PHE A 283 -10.61 23.97 1.63
N ARG A 284 -9.59 24.79 1.83
CA ARG A 284 -8.56 24.55 2.82
C ARG A 284 -9.12 24.49 4.24
N THR A 285 -10.04 25.41 4.58
CA THR A 285 -10.70 25.43 5.88
C THR A 285 -11.56 24.20 6.11
N ILE A 286 -12.36 23.81 5.12
CA ILE A 286 -13.18 22.61 5.23
C ILE A 286 -12.30 21.34 5.26
N ASN A 287 -11.25 21.29 4.46
CA ASN A 287 -10.33 20.16 4.43
C ASN A 287 -9.58 19.94 5.76
N PHE A 288 -9.52 20.95 6.61
CA PHE A 288 -9.02 20.80 7.98
C PHE A 288 -9.80 19.74 8.79
N PHE A 289 -11.09 19.59 8.52
CA PHE A 289 -11.96 18.60 9.17
C PHE A 289 -12.00 17.25 8.41
N ASN A 290 -11.27 17.13 7.31
CA ASN A 290 -11.24 15.93 6.49
C ASN A 290 -10.05 15.03 6.86
N PRO A 291 -10.25 13.88 7.53
CA PRO A 291 -9.14 13.01 7.90
C PRO A 291 -8.32 12.51 6.72
N ILE A 292 -8.97 12.28 5.56
CA ILE A 292 -8.29 11.81 4.34
C ILE A 292 -7.37 12.88 3.77
N GLY A 293 -7.68 14.16 3.95
CA GLY A 293 -6.90 15.27 3.42
C GLY A 293 -5.47 15.36 3.98
N TYR A 294 -5.18 14.68 5.07
CA TYR A 294 -3.84 14.60 5.67
C TYR A 294 -2.97 13.51 5.07
N LEU A 295 -3.56 12.57 4.35
CA LEU A 295 -2.85 11.52 3.64
C LEU A 295 -2.61 11.96 2.20
N GLN A 296 -1.36 12.01 1.79
CA GLN A 296 -0.99 12.37 0.43
C GLN A 296 -0.21 11.24 -0.21
N LEU A 297 -0.50 10.98 -1.48
CA LEU A 297 0.26 10.03 -2.29
C LEU A 297 1.18 10.83 -3.21
N HIS A 298 2.47 10.64 -3.07
CA HIS A 298 3.47 11.20 -3.97
C HIS A 298 4.25 10.08 -4.63
N GLY A 299 4.64 10.28 -5.88
CA GLY A 299 5.59 9.41 -6.54
C GLY A 299 6.91 9.47 -5.79
N ALA A 300 7.38 8.33 -5.28
CA ALA A 300 8.63 8.23 -4.55
C ALA A 300 9.70 7.59 -5.45
N GLY A 301 10.77 8.34 -5.69
CA GLY A 301 11.96 7.85 -6.37
C GLY A 301 11.87 7.75 -7.90
N HIS A 302 12.88 7.11 -8.51
CA HIS A 302 13.07 7.02 -9.97
C HIS A 302 11.97 6.27 -10.72
N ASN A 303 11.09 5.55 -10.01
CA ASN A 303 10.06 4.68 -10.61
C ASN A 303 8.63 5.17 -10.32
N ASP A 304 8.44 6.38 -9.83
CA ASP A 304 7.13 6.98 -9.52
C ASP A 304 6.17 6.06 -8.73
N VAL A 305 6.72 5.18 -7.90
CA VAL A 305 5.90 4.32 -7.05
C VAL A 305 5.18 5.19 -6.03
N PRO A 306 3.84 5.13 -5.97
CA PRO A 306 3.09 5.96 -5.04
C PRO A 306 3.43 5.60 -3.59
N ALA A 307 4.02 6.54 -2.88
CA ALA A 307 4.34 6.44 -1.47
C ALA A 307 3.46 7.37 -0.65
N LEU A 308 3.12 6.94 0.56
CA LEU A 308 2.37 7.79 1.49
C LEU A 308 3.28 8.87 2.05
N THR A 309 2.81 10.10 2.01
CA THR A 309 3.49 11.25 2.59
C THR A 309 2.54 12.05 3.47
N VAL A 310 3.10 12.81 4.40
CA VAL A 310 2.35 13.68 5.31
C VAL A 310 2.98 15.06 5.28
N GLN A 311 2.21 16.06 4.81
CA GLN A 311 2.66 17.45 4.90
C GLN A 311 2.57 17.95 6.34
N ASN A 312 3.61 18.61 6.82
CA ASN A 312 3.65 19.21 8.17
C ASN A 312 3.24 18.21 9.25
N ALA A 313 3.95 17.08 9.36
CA ALA A 313 3.65 16.01 10.30
C ALA A 313 3.48 16.49 11.75
N SER A 314 4.23 17.51 12.17
CA SER A 314 4.13 18.12 13.50
C SER A 314 2.76 18.70 13.81
N THR A 315 2.01 19.14 12.81
CA THR A 315 0.65 19.66 12.95
C THR A 315 -0.41 18.64 12.57
N ALA A 316 -0.17 17.83 11.54
CA ALA A 316 -1.12 16.84 11.04
C ALA A 316 -1.45 15.75 12.07
N ILE A 317 -0.45 15.22 12.76
CA ILE A 317 -0.63 14.15 13.74
C ILE A 317 -1.49 14.59 14.94
N PRO A 318 -1.18 15.73 15.62
CA PRO A 318 -2.05 16.24 16.70
C PRO A 318 -3.48 16.54 16.22
N ILE A 319 -3.64 17.08 15.02
CA ILE A 319 -4.97 17.39 14.47
C ILE A 319 -5.75 16.10 14.24
N LEU A 320 -5.17 15.08 13.61
CA LEU A 320 -5.84 13.79 13.41
C LEU A 320 -6.24 13.14 14.74
N ALA A 321 -5.38 13.18 15.74
CA ALA A 321 -5.70 12.69 17.09
C ALA A 321 -6.86 13.48 17.71
N MET A 322 -6.82 14.82 17.63
CA MET A 322 -7.88 15.70 18.12
C MET A 322 -9.21 15.44 17.39
N LEU A 323 -9.20 15.32 16.06
CA LEU A 323 -10.39 15.01 15.26
C LEU A 323 -10.97 13.64 15.64
N THR A 324 -10.13 12.64 15.86
CA THR A 324 -10.58 11.32 16.32
C THR A 324 -11.34 11.43 17.62
N ILE A 325 -10.76 12.08 18.64
CA ILE A 325 -11.40 12.25 19.95
C ILE A 325 -12.68 13.09 19.83
N LEU A 326 -12.64 14.20 19.08
CA LEU A 326 -13.79 15.08 18.88
C LEU A 326 -14.97 14.35 18.24
N TYR A 327 -14.73 13.63 17.15
CA TYR A 327 -15.79 12.91 16.43
C TYR A 327 -16.35 11.76 17.27
N LEU A 328 -15.51 11.01 17.99
CA LEU A 328 -16.01 9.97 18.91
C LEU A 328 -16.86 10.58 20.05
N ALA A 329 -16.42 11.68 20.64
CA ALA A 329 -17.19 12.36 21.68
C ALA A 329 -18.53 12.88 21.16
N LEU A 330 -18.56 13.46 19.95
CA LEU A 330 -19.77 13.89 19.28
C LEU A 330 -20.69 12.70 18.94
N ALA A 331 -20.16 11.58 18.51
CA ALA A 331 -20.92 10.37 18.24
C ALA A 331 -21.63 9.87 19.51
N VAL A 332 -20.94 9.82 20.65
CA VAL A 332 -21.53 9.44 21.94
C VAL A 332 -22.57 10.46 22.40
N ALA A 333 -22.30 11.76 22.24
CA ALA A 333 -23.23 12.81 22.62
C ALA A 333 -24.52 12.78 21.77
N GLN A 334 -24.41 12.53 20.46
CA GLN A 334 -25.56 12.35 19.60
C GLN A 334 -26.36 11.08 19.92
N TRP A 335 -25.66 9.97 20.15
CA TRP A 335 -26.27 8.72 20.57
C TRP A 335 -27.13 8.83 21.83
N ARG A 336 -26.69 9.65 22.79
CA ARG A 336 -27.48 9.95 24.00
C ARG A 336 -28.78 10.70 23.70
N ARG A 337 -28.78 11.58 22.66
CA ARG A 337 -29.93 12.45 22.35
C ARG A 337 -31.02 11.77 21.53
N VAL A 338 -30.72 10.73 20.79
CA VAL A 338 -31.68 10.05 19.90
C VAL A 338 -32.84 9.43 20.65
N GLU A 339 -32.78 9.32 21.96
CA GLU A 339 -33.77 8.63 22.78
C GLU A 339 -34.34 9.48 23.91
N ALA A 340 -34.01 10.75 23.98
CA ALA A 340 -34.69 11.73 24.84
C ALA A 340 -35.89 12.33 24.10
#